data_63f6596e65a00725650b230b2df272e5
#
_entry.id   63f6596e65a00725650b230b2df272e5
#
_cell.length_a   1.000
_cell.length_b   1.000
_cell.length_c   1.000
_cell.angle_alpha   90.00
_cell.angle_beta   90.00
_cell.angle_gamma   90.00
#
_symmetry.space_group_name_H-M   'P 1'
#
loop_
_entity.id
_entity.type
_entity.pdbx_description
1 polymer ?
#
loop_
_entity_poly.entity_id
_entity_poly.type
_entity_poly.pdbx_seq_one_letter_code
_entity_poly.pdbx_strand_id
1 'polypeptide(L)'
;MAIELLETSTKGTVPGTGFTKAHQLFRESVRRFIDQEINPYVDAWEEAEIFPAHDVFKKAGDLGLFGLSYPEEYGGTGADYWYNMALAEELARVNCGGIPMAMGVQSDMATPALNLYGSHELKKKFLEPAIRGDAVCSIAVTEAGGGSDVASIRTKADRDGDHYVINGNKMFITNGVQADWLCLLARTTPGTTYKGMSLIIVPTNTPGFSVSKKLKKLGNWASDTAELVFDNVRVPVANRIGEEGQGFIYQMQQFQNERLVSALGAAAGAEKMLKMTIEYCRGRKTFGKPLIENQWIYFKLTELLSEVEFLRQMCYHCGRIMDRGEDYTREASMAKLKAGRLVREVADICLQFHGGMGYMEEYPMARYFRDSRLLSIGAGADEIMLGIIAKFEGIAPPR
;
A
#
# COMPACT_ATOMS: atom_id res chain seq x y z
N MET A 1 -24.68 -9.54 5.08
CA MET A 1 -23.69 -10.65 5.07
C MET A 1 -22.36 -10.29 5.75
N ALA A 2 -21.76 -9.11 5.55
CA ALA A 2 -20.58 -8.68 6.30
C ALA A 2 -20.88 -8.41 7.80
N ILE A 3 -22.04 -7.88 8.12
CA ILE A 3 -22.45 -7.53 9.50
C ILE A 3 -22.71 -8.77 10.36
N GLU A 4 -23.26 -9.85 9.80
CA GLU A 4 -23.48 -11.12 10.54
C GLU A 4 -22.19 -11.83 10.95
N LEU A 5 -21.06 -11.54 10.26
CA LEU A 5 -19.75 -12.10 10.60
C LEU A 5 -19.08 -11.43 11.82
N LEU A 6 -19.49 -10.19 12.15
CA LEU A 6 -18.93 -9.44 13.30
C LEU A 6 -19.56 -9.83 14.64
N GLU A 7 -20.80 -10.31 14.66
CA GLU A 7 -21.50 -10.68 15.91
C GLU A 7 -21.06 -12.04 16.49
N THR A 8 -20.40 -12.89 15.72
CA THR A 8 -19.84 -14.15 16.24
C THR A 8 -18.40 -13.97 16.73
N SER A 9 -18.20 -13.09 17.72
CA SER A 9 -16.97 -13.05 18.52
C SER A 9 -16.76 -14.40 19.23
N THR A 10 -16.28 -15.40 18.52
CA THR A 10 -15.87 -16.65 19.13
C THR A 10 -14.49 -16.45 19.76
N LYS A 11 -14.46 -16.40 21.07
CA LYS A 11 -13.28 -16.38 21.93
C LYS A 11 -12.34 -17.54 21.56
N GLY A 12 -11.36 -17.27 20.72
CA GLY A 12 -10.32 -18.21 20.34
C GLY A 12 -9.39 -17.59 19.30
N THR A 13 -8.23 -17.09 19.74
CA THR A 13 -7.17 -16.69 18.83
C THR A 13 -6.57 -17.91 18.14
N VAL A 14 -6.20 -17.77 16.87
CA VAL A 14 -5.37 -18.78 16.18
C VAL A 14 -4.00 -18.80 16.86
N PRO A 15 -3.51 -19.96 17.32
CA PRO A 15 -2.25 -20.03 18.05
C PRO A 15 -1.10 -19.34 17.31
N GLY A 16 -0.31 -18.54 18.02
CA GLY A 16 0.84 -17.80 17.47
C GLY A 16 0.51 -16.51 16.72
N THR A 17 -0.79 -16.17 16.56
CA THR A 17 -1.24 -14.95 15.86
C THR A 17 -2.21 -14.14 16.71
N GLY A 18 -2.55 -12.91 16.27
CA GLY A 18 -3.66 -12.13 16.82
C GLY A 18 -5.02 -12.41 16.16
N PHE A 19 -5.07 -13.31 15.17
CA PHE A 19 -6.29 -13.57 14.40
C PHE A 19 -7.28 -14.47 15.14
N THR A 20 -8.56 -14.13 15.00
CA THR A 20 -9.71 -14.92 15.48
C THR A 20 -10.29 -15.80 14.37
N LYS A 21 -11.27 -16.63 14.72
CA LYS A 21 -12.04 -17.40 13.73
C LYS A 21 -12.78 -16.49 12.73
N ALA A 22 -13.25 -15.32 13.18
CA ALA A 22 -13.90 -14.35 12.30
C ALA A 22 -12.93 -13.81 11.24
N HIS A 23 -11.68 -13.49 11.62
CA HIS A 23 -10.62 -13.12 10.66
C HIS A 23 -10.34 -14.21 9.64
N GLN A 24 -10.40 -15.49 10.02
CA GLN A 24 -10.21 -16.61 9.07
C GLN A 24 -11.35 -16.69 8.04
N LEU A 25 -12.60 -16.50 8.46
CA LEU A 25 -13.74 -16.45 7.54
C LEU A 25 -13.66 -15.25 6.59
N PHE A 26 -13.21 -14.10 7.08
CA PHE A 26 -12.95 -12.94 6.26
C PHE A 26 -11.88 -13.22 5.20
N ARG A 27 -10.76 -13.86 5.58
CA ARG A 27 -9.71 -14.28 4.65
C ARG A 27 -10.24 -15.16 3.51
N GLU A 28 -11.14 -16.11 3.83
CA GLU A 28 -11.77 -16.97 2.82
C GLU A 28 -12.61 -16.16 1.82
N SER A 29 -13.29 -15.11 2.27
CA SER A 29 -14.06 -14.22 1.38
C SER A 29 -13.13 -13.41 0.48
N VAL A 30 -12.03 -12.87 1.02
CA VAL A 30 -11.02 -12.16 0.23
C VAL A 30 -10.37 -13.08 -0.80
N ARG A 31 -10.05 -14.34 -0.44
CA ARG A 31 -9.52 -15.34 -1.38
C ARG A 31 -10.44 -15.58 -2.55
N ARG A 32 -11.74 -15.82 -2.27
CA ARG A 32 -12.72 -16.02 -3.35
C ARG A 32 -12.80 -14.81 -4.28
N PHE A 33 -12.80 -13.60 -3.73
CA PHE A 33 -12.78 -12.38 -4.52
C PHE A 33 -11.54 -12.31 -5.43
N ILE A 34 -10.35 -12.57 -4.89
CA ILE A 34 -9.10 -12.55 -5.66
C ILE A 34 -9.14 -13.60 -6.77
N ASP A 35 -9.56 -14.83 -6.45
CA ASP A 35 -9.54 -15.95 -7.39
C ASP A 35 -10.60 -15.81 -8.49
N GLN A 36 -11.73 -15.12 -8.25
CA GLN A 36 -12.82 -14.95 -9.20
C GLN A 36 -12.76 -13.64 -9.98
N GLU A 37 -12.39 -12.54 -9.32
CA GLU A 37 -12.55 -11.19 -9.86
C GLU A 37 -11.22 -10.51 -10.23
N ILE A 38 -10.08 -11.06 -9.82
CA ILE A 38 -8.77 -10.44 -10.07
C ILE A 38 -7.85 -11.37 -10.87
N ASN A 39 -7.47 -12.52 -10.31
CA ASN A 39 -6.43 -13.38 -10.88
C ASN A 39 -6.69 -13.85 -12.32
N PRO A 40 -7.93 -14.13 -12.75
CA PRO A 40 -8.21 -14.53 -14.14
C PRO A 40 -7.88 -13.45 -15.18
N TYR A 41 -7.79 -12.19 -14.77
CA TYR A 41 -7.62 -11.05 -15.67
C TYR A 41 -6.24 -10.39 -15.59
N VAL A 42 -5.40 -10.80 -14.63
CA VAL A 42 -4.11 -10.14 -14.34
C VAL A 42 -3.20 -10.07 -15.58
N ASP A 43 -3.09 -11.14 -16.35
CA ASP A 43 -2.20 -11.15 -17.53
C ASP A 43 -2.63 -10.13 -18.58
N ALA A 44 -3.92 -10.03 -18.85
CA ALA A 44 -4.46 -9.03 -19.79
C ALA A 44 -4.28 -7.59 -19.27
N TRP A 45 -4.40 -7.38 -17.93
CA TRP A 45 -4.20 -6.05 -17.35
C TRP A 45 -2.71 -5.66 -17.27
N GLU A 46 -1.81 -6.61 -17.08
CA GLU A 46 -0.36 -6.37 -17.15
C GLU A 46 0.04 -5.99 -18.59
N GLU A 47 -0.49 -6.69 -19.62
CA GLU A 47 -0.25 -6.37 -21.02
C GLU A 47 -0.81 -4.99 -21.40
N ALA A 48 -2.01 -4.63 -20.91
CA ALA A 48 -2.61 -3.31 -21.12
C ALA A 48 -1.94 -2.19 -20.31
N GLU A 49 -1.05 -2.52 -19.38
CA GLU A 49 -0.43 -1.61 -18.41
C GLU A 49 -1.46 -0.80 -17.58
N ILE A 50 -2.67 -1.33 -17.41
CA ILE A 50 -3.75 -0.73 -16.62
C ILE A 50 -4.85 -1.77 -16.32
N PHE A 51 -5.39 -1.76 -15.11
CA PHE A 51 -6.59 -2.50 -14.76
C PHE A 51 -7.78 -1.53 -14.64
N PRO A 52 -9.03 -1.98 -14.80
CA PRO A 52 -10.22 -1.13 -14.67
C PRO A 52 -10.49 -0.86 -13.18
N ALA A 53 -9.87 0.21 -12.62
CA ALA A 53 -9.90 0.48 -11.18
C ALA A 53 -11.33 0.68 -10.66
N HIS A 54 -12.19 1.40 -11.37
CA HIS A 54 -13.58 1.63 -10.95
C HIS A 54 -14.36 0.31 -10.81
N ASP A 55 -14.23 -0.61 -11.77
CA ASP A 55 -14.95 -1.89 -11.74
C ASP A 55 -14.46 -2.79 -10.60
N VAL A 56 -13.13 -2.91 -10.44
CA VAL A 56 -12.52 -3.74 -9.40
C VAL A 56 -12.77 -3.15 -8.01
N PHE A 57 -12.64 -1.82 -7.87
CA PHE A 57 -12.87 -1.15 -6.60
C PHE A 57 -14.33 -1.17 -6.19
N LYS A 58 -15.25 -1.06 -7.15
CA LYS A 58 -16.68 -1.24 -6.85
C LYS A 58 -16.96 -2.60 -6.23
N LYS A 59 -16.45 -3.67 -6.82
CA LYS A 59 -16.59 -5.04 -6.29
C LYS A 59 -15.92 -5.21 -4.93
N ALA A 60 -14.73 -4.63 -4.73
CA ALA A 60 -14.02 -4.65 -3.45
C ALA A 60 -14.77 -3.86 -2.36
N GLY A 61 -15.33 -2.70 -2.73
CA GLY A 61 -16.16 -1.86 -1.85
C GLY A 61 -17.45 -2.56 -1.43
N ASP A 62 -18.13 -3.26 -2.35
CA ASP A 62 -19.33 -4.05 -2.06
C ASP A 62 -19.05 -5.20 -1.06
N LEU A 63 -17.81 -5.66 -0.97
CA LEU A 63 -17.33 -6.60 0.04
C LEU A 63 -16.83 -5.92 1.33
N GLY A 64 -16.83 -4.57 1.40
CA GLY A 64 -16.40 -3.80 2.55
C GLY A 64 -14.87 -3.75 2.75
N LEU A 65 -14.06 -3.98 1.70
CA LEU A 65 -12.61 -4.09 1.85
C LEU A 65 -11.88 -2.76 2.08
N PHE A 66 -12.47 -1.61 1.75
CA PHE A 66 -11.82 -0.30 1.83
C PHE A 66 -12.09 0.47 3.13
N GLY A 67 -12.97 0.00 4.00
CA GLY A 67 -13.37 0.70 5.22
C GLY A 67 -13.37 -0.18 6.47
N LEU A 68 -12.50 -1.18 6.54
CA LEU A 68 -12.51 -2.20 7.60
C LEU A 68 -12.47 -1.60 9.01
N SER A 69 -11.56 -0.69 9.30
CA SER A 69 -11.40 -0.04 10.61
C SER A 69 -12.05 1.35 10.70
N TYR A 70 -12.84 1.76 9.70
CA TYR A 70 -13.47 3.07 9.66
C TYR A 70 -14.87 3.04 10.29
N PRO A 71 -15.39 4.19 10.78
CA PRO A 71 -16.70 4.26 11.41
C PRO A 71 -17.84 3.84 10.49
N GLU A 72 -18.82 3.10 11.02
CA GLU A 72 -20.03 2.67 10.31
C GLU A 72 -20.85 3.85 9.75
N GLU A 73 -20.83 4.99 10.43
CA GLU A 73 -21.48 6.24 10.00
C GLU A 73 -21.08 6.67 8.58
N TYR A 74 -19.87 6.31 8.13
CA TYR A 74 -19.34 6.62 6.80
C TYR A 74 -19.24 5.39 5.88
N GLY A 75 -19.89 4.29 6.26
CA GLY A 75 -19.88 3.05 5.47
C GLY A 75 -18.72 2.11 5.78
N GLY A 76 -17.93 2.39 6.81
CA GLY A 76 -16.92 1.47 7.34
C GLY A 76 -17.56 0.32 8.13
N THR A 77 -16.77 -0.64 8.58
CA THR A 77 -17.24 -1.79 9.36
C THR A 77 -16.91 -1.69 10.85
N GLY A 78 -16.14 -0.69 11.30
CA GLY A 78 -15.71 -0.52 12.69
C GLY A 78 -14.88 -1.69 13.22
N ALA A 79 -14.30 -2.51 12.33
CA ALA A 79 -13.54 -3.69 12.70
C ALA A 79 -12.18 -3.33 13.32
N ASP A 80 -11.59 -4.26 14.07
CA ASP A 80 -10.23 -4.11 14.57
C ASP A 80 -9.18 -4.13 13.44
N TYR A 81 -7.97 -3.67 13.72
CA TYR A 81 -6.94 -3.53 12.69
C TYR A 81 -6.40 -4.88 12.17
N TRP A 82 -6.65 -5.99 12.87
CA TRP A 82 -6.28 -7.33 12.40
C TRP A 82 -7.00 -7.71 11.10
N TYR A 83 -8.18 -7.13 10.80
CA TYR A 83 -8.82 -7.29 9.49
C TYR A 83 -8.02 -6.61 8.37
N ASN A 84 -7.43 -5.43 8.61
CA ASN A 84 -6.53 -4.79 7.65
C ASN A 84 -5.26 -5.62 7.43
N MET A 85 -4.70 -6.19 8.50
CA MET A 85 -3.56 -7.10 8.43
C MET A 85 -3.90 -8.38 7.66
N ALA A 86 -5.08 -8.96 7.89
CA ALA A 86 -5.57 -10.13 7.17
C ALA A 86 -5.73 -9.82 5.67
N LEU A 87 -6.31 -8.66 5.33
CA LEU A 87 -6.44 -8.19 3.94
C LEU A 87 -5.07 -8.07 3.27
N ALA A 88 -4.10 -7.43 3.94
CA ALA A 88 -2.74 -7.24 3.40
C ALA A 88 -2.06 -8.58 3.05
N GLU A 89 -2.20 -9.61 3.91
CA GLU A 89 -1.66 -10.94 3.62
C GLU A 89 -2.40 -11.63 2.47
N GLU A 90 -3.73 -11.53 2.40
CA GLU A 90 -4.49 -12.18 1.34
C GLU A 90 -4.30 -11.49 -0.02
N LEU A 91 -4.12 -10.17 -0.07
CA LEU A 91 -3.82 -9.44 -1.31
C LEU A 91 -2.50 -9.90 -1.96
N ALA A 92 -1.56 -10.46 -1.21
CA ALA A 92 -0.36 -11.08 -1.76
C ALA A 92 -0.64 -12.31 -2.65
N ARG A 93 -1.87 -12.86 -2.62
CA ARG A 93 -2.31 -13.95 -3.52
C ARG A 93 -2.56 -13.45 -4.94
N VAL A 94 -2.75 -12.16 -5.14
CA VAL A 94 -2.87 -11.57 -6.49
C VAL A 94 -1.60 -11.86 -7.28
N ASN A 95 -1.75 -12.20 -8.56
CA ASN A 95 -0.65 -12.64 -9.42
C ASN A 95 0.19 -11.48 -9.99
N CYS A 96 0.03 -10.28 -9.45
CA CYS A 96 0.89 -9.10 -9.73
C CYS A 96 0.94 -8.19 -8.49
N GLY A 97 1.89 -7.28 -8.44
CA GLY A 97 2.01 -6.28 -7.37
C GLY A 97 1.17 -5.02 -7.61
N GLY A 98 0.77 -4.76 -8.85
CA GLY A 98 0.12 -3.50 -9.23
C GLY A 98 -1.25 -3.31 -8.59
N ILE A 99 -2.10 -4.33 -8.58
CA ILE A 99 -3.46 -4.24 -8.02
C ILE A 99 -3.45 -4.11 -6.50
N PRO A 100 -2.70 -4.94 -5.73
CA PRO A 100 -2.53 -4.71 -4.29
C PRO A 100 -2.02 -3.32 -3.95
N MET A 101 -1.07 -2.79 -4.72
CA MET A 101 -0.58 -1.42 -4.57
C MET A 101 -1.69 -0.38 -4.79
N ALA A 102 -2.47 -0.51 -5.85
CA ALA A 102 -3.58 0.40 -6.16
C ALA A 102 -4.68 0.38 -5.09
N MET A 103 -5.04 -0.81 -4.58
CA MET A 103 -5.99 -0.97 -3.47
C MET A 103 -5.45 -0.37 -2.17
N GLY A 104 -4.15 -0.57 -1.86
CA GLY A 104 -3.49 0.03 -0.70
C GLY A 104 -3.45 1.56 -0.77
N VAL A 105 -3.29 2.15 -1.96
CA VAL A 105 -3.42 3.61 -2.14
C VAL A 105 -4.81 4.09 -1.75
N GLN A 106 -5.86 3.35 -2.13
CA GLN A 106 -7.24 3.66 -1.77
C GLN A 106 -7.46 3.61 -0.24
N SER A 107 -7.12 2.49 0.41
CA SER A 107 -7.47 2.21 1.80
C SER A 107 -6.47 2.76 2.83
N ASP A 108 -5.16 2.70 2.53
CA ASP A 108 -4.12 2.93 3.53
C ASP A 108 -3.35 4.24 3.33
N MET A 109 -3.52 4.91 2.18
CA MET A 109 -2.74 6.11 1.86
C MET A 109 -3.61 7.35 1.61
N ALA A 110 -4.69 7.27 0.81
CA ALA A 110 -5.47 8.45 0.44
C ALA A 110 -6.58 8.79 1.44
N THR A 111 -7.17 7.78 2.09
CA THR A 111 -8.35 7.93 2.95
C THR A 111 -8.07 8.09 4.44
N PRO A 112 -6.96 7.60 5.05
CA PRO A 112 -6.79 7.62 6.51
C PRO A 112 -6.82 9.02 7.12
N ALA A 113 -6.11 9.99 6.54
CA ALA A 113 -6.13 11.36 7.05
C ALA A 113 -7.54 12.00 6.93
N LEU A 114 -8.26 11.72 5.85
CA LEU A 114 -9.64 12.15 5.67
C LEU A 114 -10.55 11.53 6.74
N ASN A 115 -10.38 10.24 7.04
CA ASN A 115 -11.13 9.57 8.10
C ASN A 115 -10.86 10.18 9.48
N LEU A 116 -9.60 10.46 9.82
CA LEU A 116 -9.23 10.95 11.15
C LEU A 116 -9.56 12.44 11.36
N TYR A 117 -9.30 13.28 10.35
CA TYR A 117 -9.25 14.74 10.48
C TYR A 117 -10.25 15.48 9.57
N GLY A 118 -10.92 14.80 8.64
CA GLY A 118 -11.90 15.41 7.75
C GLY A 118 -13.16 15.85 8.49
N SER A 119 -13.78 16.95 8.01
CA SER A 119 -15.11 17.34 8.48
C SER A 119 -16.16 16.30 8.11
N HIS A 120 -17.32 16.33 8.77
CA HIS A 120 -18.43 15.43 8.44
C HIS A 120 -18.83 15.53 6.96
N GLU A 121 -18.91 16.76 6.42
CA GLU A 121 -19.26 17.02 5.03
C GLU A 121 -18.23 16.43 4.07
N LEU A 122 -16.92 16.58 4.38
CA LEU A 122 -15.85 15.97 3.57
C LEU A 122 -15.93 14.46 3.58
N LYS A 123 -16.14 13.86 4.74
CA LYS A 123 -16.27 12.41 4.87
C LYS A 123 -17.47 11.87 4.08
N LYS A 124 -18.63 12.53 4.19
CA LYS A 124 -19.82 12.17 3.41
C LYS A 124 -19.59 12.30 1.90
N LYS A 125 -18.91 13.36 1.49
CA LYS A 125 -18.71 13.66 0.06
C LYS A 125 -17.65 12.81 -0.61
N PHE A 126 -16.56 12.47 0.09
CA PHE A 126 -15.37 11.86 -0.51
C PHE A 126 -14.96 10.51 0.13
N LEU A 127 -15.09 10.37 1.46
CA LEU A 127 -14.70 9.13 2.14
C LEU A 127 -15.74 8.03 1.88
N GLU A 128 -17.01 8.32 2.06
CA GLU A 128 -18.09 7.34 1.90
C GLU A 128 -18.12 6.72 0.47
N PRO A 129 -18.04 7.49 -0.63
CA PRO A 129 -17.92 6.91 -1.97
C PRO A 129 -16.64 6.11 -2.18
N ALA A 130 -15.51 6.54 -1.59
CA ALA A 130 -14.25 5.80 -1.69
C ALA A 130 -14.32 4.45 -0.97
N ILE A 131 -14.92 4.39 0.23
CA ILE A 131 -15.14 3.15 0.99
C ILE A 131 -16.03 2.18 0.22
N ARG A 132 -17.08 2.68 -0.43
CA ARG A 132 -18.00 1.87 -1.24
C ARG A 132 -17.42 1.47 -2.60
N GLY A 133 -16.24 1.97 -2.95
CA GLY A 133 -15.64 1.74 -4.25
C GLY A 133 -16.33 2.46 -5.41
N ASP A 134 -17.23 3.41 -5.12
CA ASP A 134 -17.90 4.25 -6.11
C ASP A 134 -16.99 5.36 -6.65
N ALA A 135 -15.89 5.64 -5.94
CA ALA A 135 -14.86 6.60 -6.35
C ALA A 135 -13.46 6.03 -6.15
N VAL A 136 -12.60 6.23 -7.12
CA VAL A 136 -11.16 5.94 -7.05
C VAL A 136 -10.45 7.16 -6.49
N CYS A 137 -9.58 6.97 -5.48
CA CYS A 137 -8.79 8.05 -4.96
C CYS A 137 -7.29 7.76 -4.99
N SER A 138 -6.52 8.82 -4.88
CA SER A 138 -5.06 8.75 -4.86
C SER A 138 -4.46 9.72 -3.87
N ILE A 139 -3.22 9.43 -3.43
CA ILE A 139 -2.39 10.32 -2.63
C ILE A 139 -1.38 11.03 -3.50
N ALA A 140 -1.32 12.37 -3.42
CA ALA A 140 -0.44 13.20 -4.24
C ALA A 140 0.54 13.98 -3.36
N VAL A 141 1.70 13.37 -3.05
CA VAL A 141 2.75 13.94 -2.18
C VAL A 141 4.00 14.24 -2.96
N THR A 142 4.59 13.24 -3.61
CA THR A 142 5.91 13.28 -4.24
C THR A 142 5.97 14.24 -5.43
N GLU A 143 7.09 14.95 -5.56
CA GLU A 143 7.44 15.80 -6.70
C GLU A 143 8.75 15.34 -7.35
N ALA A 144 9.03 15.77 -8.58
CA ALA A 144 10.26 15.41 -9.28
C ALA A 144 11.54 15.80 -8.50
N GLY A 145 11.48 16.86 -7.70
CA GLY A 145 12.59 17.36 -6.88
C GLY A 145 12.62 16.86 -5.44
N GLY A 146 11.64 16.06 -4.99
CA GLY A 146 11.52 15.66 -3.58
C GLY A 146 10.62 14.47 -3.33
N GLY A 147 11.22 13.28 -3.16
CA GLY A 147 10.52 12.06 -2.73
C GLY A 147 10.76 11.79 -1.24
N SER A 148 11.99 11.48 -0.86
CA SER A 148 12.36 11.22 0.54
C SER A 148 12.31 12.48 1.41
N ASP A 149 12.66 13.64 0.85
CA ASP A 149 12.54 14.94 1.50
C ASP A 149 11.17 15.58 1.21
N VAL A 150 10.14 15.04 1.85
CA VAL A 150 8.75 15.55 1.73
C VAL A 150 8.66 17.03 2.16
N ALA A 151 9.54 17.48 3.06
CA ALA A 151 9.54 18.87 3.52
C ALA A 151 9.95 19.87 2.42
N SER A 152 10.56 19.40 1.33
CA SER A 152 11.05 20.26 0.24
C SER A 152 10.04 20.45 -0.92
N ILE A 153 8.81 19.90 -0.83
CA ILE A 153 7.82 20.05 -1.89
C ILE A 153 7.55 21.52 -2.21
N ARG A 154 7.22 21.79 -3.48
CA ARG A 154 7.04 23.15 -4.02
C ARG A 154 5.61 23.46 -4.46
N THR A 155 4.78 22.45 -4.69
CA THR A 155 3.35 22.64 -4.99
C THR A 155 2.73 23.50 -3.91
N LYS A 156 2.14 24.62 -4.31
CA LYS A 156 1.53 25.60 -3.40
C LYS A 156 0.02 25.68 -3.60
N ALA A 157 -0.67 26.06 -2.54
CA ALA A 157 -2.10 26.30 -2.50
C ALA A 157 -2.30 27.66 -1.83
N ASP A 158 -2.25 28.73 -2.64
CA ASP A 158 -2.39 30.11 -2.17
C ASP A 158 -3.87 30.38 -1.88
N ARG A 159 -4.17 31.00 -0.72
CA ARG A 159 -5.55 31.31 -0.34
C ARG A 159 -6.06 32.54 -1.09
N ASP A 160 -7.22 32.40 -1.72
CA ASP A 160 -7.94 33.48 -2.39
C ASP A 160 -9.41 33.46 -1.96
N GLY A 161 -9.70 34.23 -0.93
CA GLY A 161 -11.02 34.30 -0.28
C GLY A 161 -11.38 32.94 0.37
N ASP A 162 -12.45 32.32 -0.13
CA ASP A 162 -12.97 31.03 0.32
C ASP A 162 -12.42 29.84 -0.51
N HIS A 163 -11.43 30.07 -1.37
CA HIS A 163 -10.77 29.07 -2.21
C HIS A 163 -9.26 29.01 -1.96
N TYR A 164 -8.68 27.85 -2.29
CA TYR A 164 -7.26 27.69 -2.58
C TYR A 164 -7.05 27.72 -4.09
N VAL A 165 -5.99 28.40 -4.55
CA VAL A 165 -5.49 28.35 -5.93
C VAL A 165 -4.22 27.54 -5.93
N ILE A 166 -4.28 26.36 -6.54
CA ILE A 166 -3.22 25.35 -6.49
C ILE A 166 -2.39 25.43 -7.76
N ASN A 167 -1.07 25.51 -7.59
CA ASN A 167 -0.08 25.52 -8.67
C ASN A 167 1.10 24.61 -8.33
N GLY A 168 1.48 23.76 -9.29
CA GLY A 168 2.59 22.83 -9.13
C GLY A 168 2.42 21.55 -9.92
N ASN A 169 3.23 20.55 -9.56
CA ASN A 169 3.16 19.21 -10.15
C ASN A 169 3.40 18.13 -9.12
N LYS A 170 2.90 16.94 -9.40
CA LYS A 170 3.15 15.74 -8.59
C LYS A 170 3.60 14.60 -9.49
N MET A 171 4.46 13.72 -8.96
CA MET A 171 5.07 12.64 -9.72
C MET A 171 4.97 11.30 -8.99
N PHE A 172 4.91 10.22 -9.75
CA PHE A 172 4.78 8.84 -9.25
C PHE A 172 3.46 8.57 -8.50
N ILE A 173 2.37 9.17 -9.00
CA ILE A 173 1.07 9.10 -8.35
C ILE A 173 0.31 7.87 -8.86
N THR A 174 0.26 6.83 -8.03
CA THR A 174 -0.51 5.59 -8.30
C THR A 174 -2.01 5.89 -8.27
N ASN A 175 -2.78 5.27 -9.14
CA ASN A 175 -4.19 5.56 -9.45
C ASN A 175 -4.40 6.95 -10.07
N GLY A 176 -3.37 7.75 -10.32
CA GLY A 176 -3.50 9.14 -10.73
C GLY A 176 -4.14 9.34 -12.09
N VAL A 177 -4.14 8.32 -12.97
CA VAL A 177 -4.83 8.37 -14.26
C VAL A 177 -6.34 8.16 -14.11
N GLN A 178 -6.76 7.32 -13.16
CA GLN A 178 -8.15 6.91 -12.98
C GLN A 178 -8.83 7.55 -11.75
N ALA A 179 -8.08 8.32 -10.95
CA ALA A 179 -8.63 8.92 -9.72
C ALA A 179 -9.75 9.93 -9.99
N ASP A 180 -10.82 9.86 -9.21
CA ASP A 180 -11.88 10.86 -9.15
C ASP A 180 -11.50 12.05 -8.25
N TRP A 181 -10.65 11.80 -7.24
CA TRP A 181 -10.11 12.84 -6.39
C TRP A 181 -8.74 12.46 -5.81
N LEU A 182 -8.00 13.49 -5.41
CA LEU A 182 -6.67 13.38 -4.85
C LEU A 182 -6.65 13.90 -3.40
N CYS A 183 -5.95 13.17 -2.51
CA CYS A 183 -5.46 13.71 -1.24
C CYS A 183 -4.11 14.39 -1.52
N LEU A 184 -4.13 15.69 -1.74
CA LEU A 184 -2.97 16.48 -2.14
C LEU A 184 -2.27 17.08 -0.92
N LEU A 185 -0.96 16.85 -0.78
CA LEU A 185 -0.12 17.64 0.13
C LEU A 185 0.45 18.85 -0.62
N ALA A 186 0.11 20.06 -0.16
CA ALA A 186 0.58 21.31 -0.76
C ALA A 186 0.97 22.34 0.31
N ARG A 187 1.77 23.32 -0.08
CA ARG A 187 2.16 24.44 0.75
C ARG A 187 1.05 25.50 0.81
N THR A 188 0.53 25.77 1.99
CA THR A 188 -0.48 26.81 2.23
C THR A 188 0.10 28.06 2.89
N THR A 189 1.29 27.95 3.51
CA THR A 189 1.99 29.09 4.14
C THR A 189 3.38 29.25 3.57
N PRO A 190 3.69 30.40 2.90
CA PRO A 190 5.03 30.67 2.35
C PRO A 190 6.12 30.77 3.44
N GLY A 191 7.37 30.45 3.07
CA GLY A 191 8.54 30.67 3.93
C GLY A 191 8.67 29.74 5.12
N THR A 192 7.76 28.78 5.30
CA THR A 192 7.82 27.77 6.36
C THR A 192 8.43 26.46 5.84
N THR A 193 8.94 25.62 6.76
CA THR A 193 9.37 24.26 6.46
C THR A 193 8.15 23.30 6.37
N TYR A 194 8.13 22.24 7.14
CA TYR A 194 7.02 21.27 7.18
C TYR A 194 5.72 21.82 7.81
N LYS A 195 5.78 22.88 8.63
CA LYS A 195 4.62 23.47 9.34
C LYS A 195 3.66 24.27 8.45
N GLY A 196 4.02 24.55 7.22
CA GLY A 196 3.18 25.32 6.29
C GLY A 196 2.51 24.46 5.22
N MET A 197 2.35 23.18 5.45
CA MET A 197 1.72 22.26 4.51
C MET A 197 0.35 21.80 4.98
N SER A 198 -0.58 21.68 4.05
CA SER A 198 -1.94 21.19 4.32
C SER A 198 -2.29 20.04 3.38
N LEU A 199 -3.14 19.13 3.84
CA LEU A 199 -3.80 18.15 3.00
C LEU A 199 -5.10 18.74 2.45
N ILE A 200 -5.28 18.65 1.15
CA ILE A 200 -6.41 19.23 0.42
C ILE A 200 -7.00 18.20 -0.53
N ILE A 201 -8.32 18.00 -0.50
CA ILE A 201 -9.01 17.17 -1.48
C ILE A 201 -9.19 17.96 -2.77
N VAL A 202 -8.67 17.42 -3.87
CA VAL A 202 -8.79 17.98 -5.22
C VAL A 202 -9.54 17.00 -6.11
N PRO A 203 -10.80 17.28 -6.48
CA PRO A 203 -11.51 16.53 -7.52
C PRO A 203 -10.77 16.65 -8.86
N THR A 204 -10.60 15.55 -9.57
CA THR A 204 -9.80 15.54 -10.82
C THR A 204 -10.50 16.19 -12.01
N ASN A 205 -11.81 16.40 -11.92
CA ASN A 205 -12.57 17.17 -12.90
C ASN A 205 -12.49 18.70 -12.69
N THR A 206 -11.69 19.19 -11.73
CA THR A 206 -11.51 20.62 -11.47
C THR A 206 -10.72 21.26 -12.61
N PRO A 207 -11.19 22.41 -13.18
CA PRO A 207 -10.45 23.11 -14.22
C PRO A 207 -9.03 23.46 -13.81
N GLY A 208 -8.07 23.27 -14.73
CA GLY A 208 -6.64 23.49 -14.49
C GLY A 208 -5.90 22.25 -13.98
N PHE A 209 -6.60 21.17 -13.58
CA PHE A 209 -5.99 19.88 -13.31
C PHE A 209 -5.81 19.07 -14.61
N SER A 210 -4.67 18.41 -14.74
CA SER A 210 -4.42 17.47 -15.84
C SER A 210 -3.42 16.37 -15.47
N VAL A 211 -3.59 15.21 -16.11
CA VAL A 211 -2.59 14.14 -16.14
C VAL A 211 -1.65 14.44 -17.31
N SER A 212 -0.41 14.84 -17.03
CA SER A 212 0.56 15.15 -18.08
C SER A 212 1.12 13.88 -18.73
N LYS A 213 1.24 12.81 -17.94
CA LYS A 213 1.81 11.55 -18.43
C LYS A 213 1.41 10.36 -17.56
N LYS A 214 1.01 9.25 -18.21
CA LYS A 214 1.06 7.90 -17.61
C LYS A 214 2.51 7.41 -17.69
N LEU A 215 3.12 7.09 -16.54
CA LEU A 215 4.53 6.73 -16.45
C LEU A 215 4.72 5.24 -16.73
N LYS A 216 5.74 4.88 -17.51
CA LYS A 216 6.18 3.50 -17.67
C LYS A 216 7.06 3.08 -16.50
N LYS A 217 6.87 1.88 -16.00
CA LYS A 217 7.52 1.36 -14.79
C LYS A 217 8.32 0.10 -15.07
N LEU A 218 9.25 -0.25 -14.18
CA LEU A 218 9.94 -1.53 -14.21
C LEU A 218 8.98 -2.70 -13.93
N GLY A 219 8.06 -2.53 -12.99
CA GLY A 219 7.07 -3.52 -12.56
C GLY A 219 5.75 -2.87 -12.15
N ASN A 220 4.83 -3.65 -11.55
CA ASN A 220 3.48 -3.23 -11.20
C ASN A 220 2.73 -2.65 -12.41
N TRP A 221 2.81 -3.29 -13.55
CA TRP A 221 2.32 -2.74 -14.81
C TRP A 221 0.81 -2.58 -14.81
N ALA A 222 0.08 -3.52 -14.21
CA ALA A 222 -1.38 -3.45 -14.13
C ALA A 222 -1.92 -2.20 -13.42
N SER A 223 -1.14 -1.55 -12.51
CA SER A 223 -1.56 -0.27 -11.93
C SER A 223 -1.06 0.90 -12.77
N ASP A 224 -1.86 1.95 -12.90
CA ASP A 224 -1.38 3.20 -13.47
C ASP A 224 -0.53 3.99 -12.47
N THR A 225 0.34 4.84 -12.99
CA THR A 225 1.13 5.80 -12.21
C THR A 225 1.31 7.05 -13.04
N ALA A 226 0.96 8.20 -12.49
CA ALA A 226 0.84 9.44 -13.22
C ALA A 226 1.86 10.51 -12.79
N GLU A 227 2.15 11.40 -13.73
CA GLU A 227 2.60 12.76 -13.49
C GLU A 227 1.40 13.69 -13.59
N LEU A 228 1.17 14.52 -12.56
CA LEU A 228 0.03 15.41 -12.44
C LEU A 228 0.47 16.86 -12.48
N VAL A 229 -0.33 17.71 -13.12
CA VAL A 229 -0.11 19.16 -13.22
C VAL A 229 -1.33 19.91 -12.68
N PHE A 230 -1.03 20.93 -11.89
CA PHE A 230 -1.99 21.89 -11.33
C PHE A 230 -1.64 23.28 -11.85
N ASP A 231 -2.52 23.86 -12.67
CA ASP A 231 -2.40 25.21 -13.22
C ASP A 231 -3.62 26.02 -12.81
N ASN A 232 -3.46 26.84 -11.76
CA ASN A 232 -4.52 27.65 -11.17
C ASN A 232 -5.78 26.85 -10.79
N VAL A 233 -5.59 25.61 -10.30
CA VAL A 233 -6.69 24.75 -9.85
C VAL A 233 -7.36 25.37 -8.62
N ARG A 234 -8.63 25.70 -8.73
CA ARG A 234 -9.41 26.33 -7.65
C ARG A 234 -10.27 25.32 -6.93
N VAL A 235 -10.04 25.17 -5.64
CA VAL A 235 -10.87 24.31 -4.77
C VAL A 235 -11.32 25.09 -3.52
N PRO A 236 -12.50 24.81 -2.98
CA PRO A 236 -12.96 25.44 -1.75
C PRO A 236 -12.00 25.21 -0.58
N VAL A 237 -11.81 26.19 0.31
CA VAL A 237 -11.06 26.01 1.57
C VAL A 237 -11.66 24.88 2.41
N ALA A 238 -12.96 24.63 2.30
CA ALA A 238 -13.65 23.52 2.94
C ALA A 238 -13.16 22.14 2.49
N ASN A 239 -12.42 22.03 1.37
CA ASN A 239 -11.78 20.78 0.93
C ASN A 239 -10.48 20.45 1.69
N ARG A 240 -10.04 21.32 2.63
CA ARG A 240 -8.88 21.04 3.49
C ARG A 240 -9.21 19.97 4.51
N ILE A 241 -8.32 19.02 4.69
CA ILE A 241 -8.41 17.98 5.71
C ILE A 241 -7.77 18.52 7.00
N GLY A 242 -8.58 18.66 8.06
CA GLY A 242 -8.13 19.13 9.36
C GLY A 242 -7.64 20.58 9.36
N GLU A 243 -6.66 20.89 10.23
CA GLU A 243 -6.15 22.23 10.44
C GLU A 243 -5.11 22.65 9.40
N GLU A 244 -5.13 23.94 9.04
CA GLU A 244 -4.15 24.52 8.10
C GLU A 244 -2.74 24.42 8.68
N GLY A 245 -1.78 23.99 7.84
CA GLY A 245 -0.39 23.81 8.23
C GLY A 245 -0.08 22.50 8.94
N GLN A 246 -1.07 21.63 9.23
CA GLN A 246 -0.86 20.35 9.90
C GLN A 246 -0.73 19.16 8.94
N GLY A 247 -0.88 19.37 7.64
CA GLY A 247 -0.91 18.30 6.64
C GLY A 247 0.33 17.40 6.64
N PHE A 248 1.52 17.96 6.88
CA PHE A 248 2.73 17.15 7.01
C PHE A 248 2.67 16.19 8.21
N ILE A 249 2.16 16.65 9.35
CA ILE A 249 2.04 15.83 10.56
C ILE A 249 1.05 14.69 10.31
N TYR A 250 -0.12 14.99 9.75
CA TYR A 250 -1.13 13.99 9.40
C TYR A 250 -0.58 12.93 8.43
N GLN A 251 0.20 13.38 7.42
CA GLN A 251 0.85 12.50 6.47
C GLN A 251 1.87 11.57 7.15
N MET A 252 2.66 12.08 8.08
CA MET A 252 3.66 11.27 8.80
C MET A 252 3.01 10.21 9.70
N GLN A 253 1.86 10.51 10.29
CA GLN A 253 1.12 9.56 11.13
C GLN A 253 0.56 8.40 10.30
N GLN A 254 -0.05 8.67 9.15
CA GLN A 254 -0.60 7.60 8.31
C GLN A 254 0.47 6.71 7.67
N PHE A 255 1.68 7.20 7.46
CA PHE A 255 2.80 6.41 6.92
C PHE A 255 3.19 5.20 7.79
N GLN A 256 2.83 5.17 9.08
CA GLN A 256 3.12 4.03 9.95
C GLN A 256 2.29 2.81 9.56
N ASN A 257 0.99 3.00 9.33
CA ASN A 257 0.09 1.95 8.87
C ASN A 257 0.50 1.44 7.48
N GLU A 258 0.82 2.35 6.56
CA GLU A 258 1.30 2.02 5.21
C GLU A 258 2.55 1.12 5.26
N ARG A 259 3.52 1.43 6.13
CA ARG A 259 4.73 0.61 6.33
C ARG A 259 4.40 -0.78 6.83
N LEU A 260 3.49 -0.89 7.80
CA LEU A 260 3.12 -2.16 8.40
C LEU A 260 2.41 -3.08 7.40
N VAL A 261 1.37 -2.59 6.71
CA VAL A 261 0.63 -3.39 5.72
C VAL A 261 1.51 -3.77 4.53
N SER A 262 2.41 -2.86 4.09
CA SER A 262 3.38 -3.14 3.03
C SER A 262 4.38 -4.23 3.44
N ALA A 263 4.87 -4.21 4.69
CA ALA A 263 5.79 -5.21 5.21
C ALA A 263 5.12 -6.59 5.33
N LEU A 264 3.87 -6.61 5.78
CA LEU A 264 3.10 -7.85 5.94
C LEU A 264 2.72 -8.46 4.58
N GLY A 265 2.27 -7.63 3.63
CA GLY A 265 2.03 -8.07 2.25
C GLY A 265 3.29 -8.62 1.59
N ALA A 266 4.47 -8.01 1.84
CA ALA A 266 5.75 -8.52 1.36
C ALA A 266 6.12 -9.88 1.97
N ALA A 267 5.89 -10.09 3.26
CA ALA A 267 6.12 -11.39 3.90
C ALA A 267 5.25 -12.49 3.27
N ALA A 268 3.96 -12.20 3.05
CA ALA A 268 3.04 -13.13 2.41
C ALA A 268 3.39 -13.39 0.92
N GLY A 269 3.79 -12.35 0.19
CA GLY A 269 4.25 -12.46 -1.20
C GLY A 269 5.55 -13.26 -1.33
N ALA A 270 6.50 -13.06 -0.42
CA ALA A 270 7.73 -13.82 -0.35
C ALA A 270 7.45 -15.31 -0.06
N GLU A 271 6.56 -15.61 0.88
CA GLU A 271 6.13 -16.98 1.15
C GLU A 271 5.51 -17.64 -0.08
N LYS A 272 4.64 -16.92 -0.81
CA LYS A 272 4.03 -17.40 -2.06
C LYS A 272 5.10 -17.76 -3.09
N MET A 273 6.06 -16.87 -3.34
CA MET A 273 7.18 -17.14 -4.27
C MET A 273 7.99 -18.37 -3.87
N LEU A 274 8.31 -18.52 -2.58
CA LEU A 274 9.05 -19.67 -2.06
C LEU A 274 8.26 -20.97 -2.22
N LYS A 275 6.97 -21.00 -1.92
CA LYS A 275 6.11 -22.19 -2.10
C LYS A 275 6.04 -22.61 -3.56
N MET A 276 5.85 -21.65 -4.49
CA MET A 276 5.85 -21.94 -5.94
C MET A 276 7.20 -22.48 -6.40
N THR A 277 8.29 -21.94 -5.89
CA THR A 277 9.65 -22.39 -6.22
C THR A 277 9.94 -23.78 -5.68
N ILE A 278 9.48 -24.12 -4.47
CA ILE A 278 9.60 -25.46 -3.89
C ILE A 278 8.88 -26.48 -4.79
N GLU A 279 7.64 -26.20 -5.21
CA GLU A 279 6.89 -27.08 -6.10
C GLU A 279 7.58 -27.25 -7.46
N TYR A 280 8.09 -26.16 -8.03
CA TYR A 280 8.87 -26.21 -9.26
C TYR A 280 10.12 -27.10 -9.10
N CYS A 281 10.89 -26.91 -8.02
CA CYS A 281 12.11 -27.68 -7.75
C CYS A 281 11.84 -29.17 -7.47
N ARG A 282 10.65 -29.52 -6.95
CA ARG A 282 10.21 -30.93 -6.80
C ARG A 282 9.92 -31.59 -8.14
N GLY A 283 9.31 -30.86 -9.07
CA GLY A 283 8.96 -31.38 -10.39
C GLY A 283 10.12 -31.36 -11.39
N ARG A 284 10.98 -30.34 -11.35
CA ARG A 284 12.10 -30.16 -12.29
C ARG A 284 13.25 -31.10 -11.98
N LYS A 285 13.67 -31.86 -12.99
CA LYS A 285 14.86 -32.78 -12.88
C LYS A 285 16.04 -32.23 -13.66
N THR A 286 17.22 -32.32 -13.07
CA THR A 286 18.52 -32.06 -13.69
C THR A 286 19.48 -33.17 -13.29
N PHE A 287 20.31 -33.64 -14.23
CA PHE A 287 21.25 -34.76 -13.99
C PHE A 287 20.56 -36.01 -13.37
N GLY A 288 19.30 -36.27 -13.77
CA GLY A 288 18.52 -37.43 -13.34
C GLY A 288 17.82 -37.33 -12.00
N LYS A 289 17.95 -36.20 -11.27
CA LYS A 289 17.35 -35.97 -9.92
C LYS A 289 16.52 -34.71 -9.87
N PRO A 290 15.46 -34.65 -9.03
CA PRO A 290 14.75 -33.41 -8.72
C PRO A 290 15.70 -32.33 -8.22
N LEU A 291 15.46 -31.06 -8.64
CA LEU A 291 16.29 -29.95 -8.19
C LEU A 291 16.28 -29.78 -6.67
N ILE A 292 15.16 -30.08 -6.01
CA ILE A 292 14.99 -29.95 -4.56
C ILE A 292 15.95 -30.89 -3.78
N GLU A 293 16.48 -31.95 -4.38
CA GLU A 293 17.43 -32.83 -3.73
C GLU A 293 18.84 -32.23 -3.62
N ASN A 294 19.09 -31.11 -4.28
CA ASN A 294 20.35 -30.40 -4.15
C ASN A 294 20.36 -29.66 -2.79
N GLN A 295 21.34 -30.00 -1.94
CA GLN A 295 21.45 -29.46 -0.59
C GLN A 295 21.48 -27.93 -0.55
N TRP A 296 22.19 -27.29 -1.48
CA TRP A 296 22.25 -25.83 -1.55
C TRP A 296 20.87 -25.22 -1.80
N ILE A 297 20.03 -25.85 -2.64
CA ILE A 297 18.69 -25.36 -2.97
C ILE A 297 17.76 -25.42 -1.76
N TYR A 298 17.61 -26.60 -1.13
CA TYR A 298 16.68 -26.71 -0.01
C TYR A 298 17.17 -26.01 1.25
N PHE A 299 18.47 -25.87 1.47
CA PHE A 299 19.00 -25.07 2.57
C PHE A 299 18.67 -23.59 2.37
N LYS A 300 18.89 -23.04 1.16
CA LYS A 300 18.58 -21.63 0.88
C LYS A 300 17.07 -21.34 0.98
N LEU A 301 16.23 -22.23 0.47
CA LEU A 301 14.77 -22.11 0.61
C LEU A 301 14.32 -22.15 2.09
N THR A 302 14.92 -23.03 2.90
CA THR A 302 14.62 -23.13 4.33
C THR A 302 15.05 -21.88 5.10
N GLU A 303 16.25 -21.36 4.82
CA GLU A 303 16.74 -20.10 5.38
C GLU A 303 15.75 -18.94 5.09
N LEU A 304 15.38 -18.77 3.82
CA LEU A 304 14.46 -17.72 3.41
C LEU A 304 13.05 -17.87 4.01
N LEU A 305 12.52 -19.09 4.14
CA LEU A 305 11.27 -19.33 4.85
C LEU A 305 11.34 -18.92 6.33
N SER A 306 12.47 -19.18 6.98
CA SER A 306 12.70 -18.77 8.36
C SER A 306 12.73 -17.24 8.50
N GLU A 307 13.41 -16.55 7.57
CA GLU A 307 13.47 -15.09 7.54
C GLU A 307 12.10 -14.44 7.27
N VAL A 308 11.29 -15.05 6.40
CA VAL A 308 9.90 -14.62 6.14
C VAL A 308 9.05 -14.74 7.40
N GLU A 309 9.20 -15.82 8.14
CA GLU A 309 8.45 -16.02 9.40
C GLU A 309 8.89 -15.00 10.47
N PHE A 310 10.18 -14.72 10.63
CA PHE A 310 10.64 -13.64 11.53
C PHE A 310 10.04 -12.30 11.16
N LEU A 311 9.99 -11.94 9.87
CA LEU A 311 9.36 -10.70 9.41
C LEU A 311 7.86 -10.67 9.74
N ARG A 312 7.15 -11.77 9.49
CA ARG A 312 5.72 -11.89 9.80
C ARG A 312 5.45 -11.69 11.28
N GLN A 313 6.23 -12.32 12.15
CA GLN A 313 6.10 -12.19 13.60
C GLN A 313 6.39 -10.76 14.09
N MET A 314 7.32 -10.04 13.46
CA MET A 314 7.54 -8.62 13.73
C MET A 314 6.31 -7.78 13.35
N CYS A 315 5.66 -8.06 12.21
CA CYS A 315 4.42 -7.37 11.84
C CYS A 315 3.28 -7.66 12.83
N TYR A 316 3.13 -8.91 13.26
CA TYR A 316 2.13 -9.26 14.29
C TYR A 316 2.46 -8.63 15.65
N HIS A 317 3.74 -8.44 15.95
CA HIS A 317 4.16 -7.68 17.14
C HIS A 317 3.69 -6.21 17.05
N CYS A 318 3.82 -5.57 15.89
CA CYS A 318 3.26 -4.23 15.66
C CYS A 318 1.74 -4.19 15.91
N GLY A 319 0.99 -5.18 15.38
CA GLY A 319 -0.45 -5.29 15.64
C GLY A 319 -0.79 -5.35 17.13
N ARG A 320 -0.03 -6.14 17.90
CA ARG A 320 -0.21 -6.22 19.37
C ARG A 320 0.16 -4.94 20.11
N ILE A 321 1.11 -4.14 19.60
CA ILE A 321 1.41 -2.80 20.12
C ILE A 321 0.24 -1.85 19.85
N MET A 322 -0.30 -1.88 18.63
CA MET A 322 -1.48 -1.09 18.24
C MET A 322 -2.70 -1.40 19.13
N ASP A 323 -2.97 -2.67 19.44
CA ASP A 323 -4.07 -3.09 20.32
C ASP A 323 -3.98 -2.48 21.74
N ARG A 324 -2.76 -2.13 22.17
CA ARG A 324 -2.51 -1.44 23.43
C ARG A 324 -2.54 0.09 23.34
N GLY A 325 -2.74 0.64 22.13
CA GLY A 325 -2.68 2.08 21.88
C GLY A 325 -1.28 2.69 22.02
N GLU A 326 -0.22 1.88 21.89
CA GLU A 326 1.18 2.31 22.01
C GLU A 326 1.77 2.68 20.64
N ASP A 327 2.84 3.50 20.63
CA ASP A 327 3.57 3.87 19.42
C ASP A 327 4.42 2.69 18.90
N TYR A 328 4.23 2.31 17.64
CA TYR A 328 4.94 1.22 16.95
C TYR A 328 5.80 1.72 15.77
N THR A 329 6.09 3.02 15.72
CA THR A 329 6.84 3.65 14.60
C THR A 329 8.20 2.99 14.38
N ARG A 330 8.91 2.67 15.47
CA ARG A 330 10.22 2.01 15.45
C ARG A 330 10.10 0.61 14.83
N GLU A 331 9.18 -0.19 15.33
CA GLU A 331 8.93 -1.59 14.94
C GLU A 331 8.44 -1.67 13.48
N ALA A 332 7.50 -0.82 13.09
CA ALA A 332 7.01 -0.73 11.70
C ALA A 332 8.13 -0.33 10.72
N SER A 333 9.02 0.59 11.15
CA SER A 333 10.18 0.97 10.34
C SER A 333 11.19 -0.17 10.19
N MET A 334 11.44 -0.95 11.25
CA MET A 334 12.27 -2.16 11.20
C MET A 334 11.65 -3.24 10.29
N ALA A 335 10.35 -3.50 10.44
CA ALA A 335 9.63 -4.46 9.61
C ALA A 335 9.70 -4.07 8.13
N LYS A 336 9.45 -2.80 7.80
CA LYS A 336 9.50 -2.29 6.42
C LYS A 336 10.89 -2.37 5.80
N LEU A 337 11.93 -2.02 6.55
CA LEU A 337 13.33 -2.15 6.11
C LEU A 337 13.67 -3.61 5.80
N LYS A 338 13.35 -4.52 6.72
CA LYS A 338 13.56 -5.96 6.53
C LYS A 338 12.76 -6.47 5.34
N ALA A 339 11.51 -6.08 5.20
CA ALA A 339 10.62 -6.49 4.11
C ALA A 339 11.19 -6.11 2.73
N GLY A 340 11.61 -4.86 2.55
CA GLY A 340 12.18 -4.38 1.28
C GLY A 340 13.42 -5.15 0.84
N ARG A 341 14.28 -5.51 1.79
CA ARG A 341 15.50 -6.29 1.52
C ARG A 341 15.19 -7.77 1.26
N LEU A 342 14.39 -8.36 2.13
CA LEU A 342 14.08 -9.80 2.07
C LEU A 342 13.29 -10.17 0.81
N VAL A 343 12.25 -9.39 0.43
CA VAL A 343 11.45 -9.72 -0.75
C VAL A 343 12.27 -9.68 -2.03
N ARG A 344 13.27 -8.79 -2.12
CA ARG A 344 14.21 -8.74 -3.25
C ARG A 344 15.10 -9.96 -3.30
N GLU A 345 15.66 -10.37 -2.15
CA GLU A 345 16.48 -11.57 -2.05
C GLU A 345 15.68 -12.82 -2.43
N VAL A 346 14.46 -12.94 -1.90
CA VAL A 346 13.54 -14.05 -2.24
C VAL A 346 13.23 -14.08 -3.73
N ALA A 347 12.90 -12.93 -4.32
CA ALA A 347 12.55 -12.86 -5.74
C ALA A 347 13.73 -13.26 -6.64
N ASP A 348 14.95 -12.79 -6.31
CA ASP A 348 16.18 -13.13 -7.04
C ASP A 348 16.48 -14.63 -6.97
N ILE A 349 16.47 -15.20 -5.77
CA ILE A 349 16.72 -16.63 -5.55
C ILE A 349 15.64 -17.52 -6.20
N CYS A 350 14.37 -17.14 -6.09
CA CYS A 350 13.29 -17.87 -6.73
C CYS A 350 13.43 -17.85 -8.25
N LEU A 351 13.70 -16.69 -8.86
CA LEU A 351 13.96 -16.57 -10.29
C LEU A 351 15.15 -17.44 -10.71
N GLN A 352 16.26 -17.38 -9.95
CA GLN A 352 17.46 -18.19 -10.22
C GLN A 352 17.15 -19.69 -10.21
N PHE A 353 16.35 -20.19 -9.27
CA PHE A 353 16.03 -21.62 -9.19
C PHE A 353 15.06 -22.08 -10.29
N HIS A 354 14.28 -21.18 -10.87
CA HIS A 354 13.50 -21.48 -12.06
C HIS A 354 14.35 -21.51 -13.36
N GLY A 355 15.58 -20.99 -13.31
CA GLY A 355 16.49 -20.95 -14.47
C GLY A 355 15.88 -20.15 -15.64
N GLY A 356 16.05 -20.62 -16.88
CA GLY A 356 15.52 -19.94 -18.04
C GLY A 356 14.00 -19.71 -18.00
N MET A 357 13.24 -20.61 -17.38
CA MET A 357 11.78 -20.44 -17.20
C MET A 357 11.44 -19.27 -16.30
N GLY A 358 12.26 -18.99 -15.27
CA GLY A 358 12.05 -17.85 -14.40
C GLY A 358 12.25 -16.49 -15.08
N TYR A 359 12.96 -16.48 -16.21
CA TYR A 359 13.25 -15.25 -16.98
C TYR A 359 12.19 -14.95 -18.05
N MET A 360 11.27 -15.89 -18.30
CA MET A 360 10.21 -15.76 -19.30
C MET A 360 8.95 -15.17 -18.67
N GLU A 361 8.26 -14.29 -19.41
CA GLU A 361 7.03 -13.62 -18.98
C GLU A 361 5.85 -14.59 -18.75
N GLU A 362 5.85 -15.75 -19.41
CA GLU A 362 4.85 -16.80 -19.21
C GLU A 362 4.93 -17.43 -17.80
N TYR A 363 6.02 -17.16 -17.09
CA TYR A 363 6.20 -17.61 -15.70
C TYR A 363 6.13 -16.45 -14.74
N PRO A 364 5.41 -16.57 -13.62
CA PRO A 364 5.15 -15.42 -12.75
C PRO A 364 6.39 -14.89 -12.01
N MET A 365 7.52 -15.62 -12.02
CA MET A 365 8.74 -15.20 -11.31
C MET A 365 9.35 -13.93 -11.90
N ALA A 366 9.37 -13.77 -13.23
CA ALA A 366 9.84 -12.53 -13.88
C ALA A 366 9.04 -11.31 -13.39
N ARG A 367 7.72 -11.44 -13.32
CA ARG A 367 6.82 -10.40 -12.82
C ARG A 367 7.09 -10.09 -11.35
N TYR A 368 7.13 -11.09 -10.47
CA TYR A 368 7.39 -10.89 -9.04
C TYR A 368 8.77 -10.27 -8.78
N PHE A 369 9.79 -10.64 -9.56
CA PHE A 369 11.11 -10.03 -9.47
C PHE A 369 11.06 -8.53 -9.77
N ARG A 370 10.36 -8.10 -10.82
CA ARG A 370 10.20 -6.69 -11.15
C ARG A 370 9.39 -5.93 -10.10
N ASP A 371 8.25 -6.49 -9.71
CA ASP A 371 7.29 -5.85 -8.80
C ASP A 371 7.88 -5.65 -7.41
N SER A 372 8.60 -6.66 -6.88
CA SER A 372 9.20 -6.63 -5.55
C SER A 372 10.23 -5.52 -5.37
N ARG A 373 10.85 -5.06 -6.46
CA ARG A 373 11.91 -4.04 -6.40
C ARG A 373 11.43 -2.71 -5.81
N LEU A 374 10.18 -2.36 -6.02
CA LEU A 374 9.59 -1.10 -5.57
C LEU A 374 9.61 -0.96 -4.04
N LEU A 375 9.49 -2.05 -3.28
CA LEU A 375 9.32 -1.99 -1.83
C LEU A 375 10.52 -1.37 -1.09
N SER A 376 11.74 -1.45 -1.62
CA SER A 376 12.91 -0.74 -1.07
C SER A 376 12.99 0.75 -1.45
N ILE A 377 12.06 1.24 -2.27
CA ILE A 377 12.02 2.62 -2.79
C ILE A 377 10.78 3.36 -2.28
N GLY A 378 9.60 2.81 -2.52
CA GLY A 378 8.30 3.39 -2.13
C GLY A 378 7.99 3.21 -0.65
N ALA A 379 6.98 3.91 -0.17
CA ALA A 379 6.55 3.89 1.24
C ALA A 379 7.69 4.20 2.25
N GLY A 380 8.64 5.04 1.83
CA GLY A 380 9.88 5.33 2.55
C GLY A 380 11.02 4.37 2.15
N ALA A 381 12.03 4.93 1.48
CA ALA A 381 13.22 4.18 1.04
C ALA A 381 13.96 3.53 2.23
N ASP A 382 14.74 2.48 1.95
CA ASP A 382 15.53 1.78 2.98
C ASP A 382 16.38 2.76 3.81
N GLU A 383 16.96 3.78 3.18
CA GLU A 383 17.77 4.82 3.84
C GLU A 383 16.93 5.68 4.80
N ILE A 384 15.68 5.96 4.47
CA ILE A 384 14.75 6.68 5.35
C ILE A 384 14.40 5.82 6.56
N MET A 385 14.15 4.53 6.35
CA MET A 385 13.90 3.59 7.45
C MET A 385 15.10 3.50 8.40
N LEU A 386 16.31 3.37 7.86
CA LEU A 386 17.54 3.39 8.64
C LEU A 386 17.68 4.69 9.45
N GLY A 387 17.41 5.84 8.83
CA GLY A 387 17.45 7.14 9.51
C GLY A 387 16.44 7.27 10.65
N ILE A 388 15.22 6.72 10.49
CA ILE A 388 14.20 6.71 11.55
C ILE A 388 14.65 5.81 12.69
N ILE A 389 15.06 4.57 12.40
CA ILE A 389 15.53 3.61 13.40
C ILE A 389 16.72 4.18 14.17
N ALA A 390 17.69 4.76 13.46
CA ALA A 390 18.87 5.36 14.08
C ALA A 390 18.53 6.48 15.08
N LYS A 391 17.47 7.24 14.84
CA LYS A 391 16.98 8.24 15.80
C LYS A 391 16.39 7.60 17.06
N PHE A 392 15.55 6.56 16.89
CA PHE A 392 14.99 5.85 18.02
C PHE A 392 16.06 5.15 18.88
N GLU A 393 17.12 4.64 18.26
CA GLU A 393 18.26 4.00 18.95
C GLU A 393 19.27 5.00 19.50
N GLY A 394 19.09 6.31 19.29
CA GLY A 394 20.03 7.34 19.78
C GLY A 394 21.41 7.35 19.10
N ILE A 395 21.55 6.68 17.93
CA ILE A 395 22.81 6.62 17.17
C ILE A 395 22.91 7.63 16.03
N ALA A 396 21.78 8.32 15.70
CA ALA A 396 21.82 9.40 14.72
C ALA A 396 22.57 10.62 15.28
N PRO A 397 23.41 11.31 14.49
CA PRO A 397 24.06 12.52 14.95
C PRO A 397 23.02 13.59 15.30
N PRO A 398 23.25 14.44 16.32
CA PRO A 398 22.38 15.57 16.62
C PRO A 398 22.29 16.50 15.39
N ARG A 399 21.08 16.97 15.09
CA ARG A 399 20.86 17.96 14.02
C ARG A 399 20.97 19.38 14.56
#